data_24b8fc39d76b0155ed93f618e3536a3a
#
_entry.id   24b8fc39d76b0155ed93f618e3536a3a
#
_cell.length_a   1.000
_cell.length_b   1.000
_cell.length_c   1.000
_cell.angle_alpha   90.00
_cell.angle_beta   90.00
_cell.angle_gamma   90.00
#
_symmetry.space_group_name_H-M   'P 1'
#
loop_
_entity.id
_entity.type
_entity.pdbx_description
1 polymer ?
#
loop_
_entity_poly.entity_id
_entity_poly.type
_entity_poly.pdbx_seq_one_letter_code
_entity_poly.pdbx_strand_id
1 'polypeptide(L)'
;MSDRSDPFMPETAGRLVYACIGCGRRYDIFDFIYTCPSCRSLLRIENTDFEALKSTPPETWRRIFDGRRNSNVLEIQGIFRFHELILPIIPLKDVIYLGEADTPIVRANRELSTWVGATFHVKNDGFNPSASFKDRGMASAISFLNHAIRVKNLDSVLGICASTGDTSAAAALYLSYLPKDKVRAVVLLPKGRVTPQQLSQPLGSGAQVIEMPGVFD
;
A
#
# COMPACT_ATOMS: atom_id res chain seq x y z
N MET A 1 12.34 -34.57 11.50
CA MET A 1 11.24 -34.31 10.57
C MET A 1 11.65 -33.05 9.81
N SER A 2 11.95 -33.15 8.52
CA SER A 2 12.44 -32.06 7.71
C SER A 2 11.38 -30.99 7.57
N ASP A 3 11.69 -29.81 8.05
CA ASP A 3 10.98 -28.59 7.81
C ASP A 3 11.04 -28.30 6.28
N ARG A 4 10.06 -28.82 5.55
CA ARG A 4 9.83 -28.39 4.17
C ARG A 4 9.17 -27.03 4.29
N SER A 5 9.96 -25.98 4.13
CA SER A 5 9.44 -24.63 3.97
C SER A 5 8.27 -24.67 2.96
N ASP A 6 7.14 -24.13 3.35
CA ASP A 6 5.95 -24.03 2.48
C ASP A 6 6.40 -23.38 1.15
N PRO A 7 6.26 -24.07 -0.01
CA PRO A 7 6.74 -23.57 -1.30
C PRO A 7 6.05 -22.27 -1.75
N PHE A 8 5.00 -21.85 -1.05
CA PHE A 8 4.29 -20.61 -1.33
C PHE A 8 4.78 -19.42 -0.49
N MET A 9 5.57 -19.67 0.57
CA MET A 9 6.13 -18.58 1.38
C MET A 9 7.15 -17.78 0.60
N PRO A 10 7.01 -16.45 0.54
CA PRO A 10 8.01 -15.61 -0.11
C PRO A 10 9.26 -15.52 0.76
N GLU A 11 10.40 -15.52 0.11
CA GLU A 11 11.66 -15.13 0.72
C GLU A 11 11.94 -13.66 0.46
N THR A 12 12.55 -12.99 1.46
CA THR A 12 13.06 -11.63 1.24
C THR A 12 14.18 -11.69 0.22
N ALA A 13 14.02 -10.95 -0.87
CA ALA A 13 14.99 -10.94 -1.97
C ALA A 13 15.01 -9.58 -2.67
N GLY A 14 16.04 -9.38 -3.49
CA GLY A 14 16.13 -8.20 -4.32
C GLY A 14 16.59 -6.95 -3.57
N ARG A 15 16.67 -5.88 -4.34
CA ARG A 15 17.02 -4.55 -3.85
C ARG A 15 16.17 -3.51 -4.54
N LEU A 16 15.54 -2.65 -3.75
CA LEU A 16 14.78 -1.50 -4.26
C LEU A 16 15.62 -0.23 -4.16
N VAL A 17 15.53 0.60 -5.19
CA VAL A 17 16.17 1.91 -5.23
C VAL A 17 15.20 2.96 -5.76
N TYR A 18 15.39 4.20 -5.37
CA TYR A 18 14.81 5.31 -6.10
C TYR A 18 15.64 5.58 -7.36
N ALA A 19 14.97 5.68 -8.51
CA ALA A 19 15.58 6.08 -9.77
C ALA A 19 14.91 7.34 -10.30
N CYS A 20 15.71 8.37 -10.56
CA CYS A 20 15.20 9.63 -11.07
C CYS A 20 14.80 9.49 -12.55
N ILE A 21 13.58 9.88 -12.88
CA ILE A 21 13.09 9.84 -14.28
C ILE A 21 13.69 10.92 -15.16
N GLY A 22 14.23 12.01 -14.57
CA GLY A 22 14.82 13.11 -15.30
C GLY A 22 16.32 12.94 -15.57
N CYS A 23 17.13 12.61 -14.55
CA CYS A 23 18.59 12.54 -14.67
C CYS A 23 19.18 11.13 -14.52
N GLY A 24 18.37 10.11 -14.28
CA GLY A 24 18.79 8.70 -14.14
C GLY A 24 19.56 8.37 -12.86
N ARG A 25 19.80 9.33 -11.96
CA ARG A 25 20.49 9.05 -10.68
C ARG A 25 19.67 8.11 -9.80
N ARG A 26 20.37 7.26 -9.07
CA ARG A 26 19.78 6.29 -8.13
C ARG A 26 20.14 6.67 -6.70
N TYR A 27 19.22 6.40 -5.76
CA TYR A 27 19.32 6.68 -4.34
C TYR A 27 18.84 5.47 -3.54
N ASP A 28 19.29 5.36 -2.30
CA ASP A 28 18.82 4.30 -1.41
C ASP A 28 17.32 4.45 -1.13
N ILE A 29 16.60 3.33 -1.10
CA ILE A 29 15.14 3.33 -0.85
C ILE A 29 14.80 3.88 0.54
N PHE A 30 15.74 3.84 1.48
CA PHE A 30 15.58 4.35 2.84
C PHE A 30 16.00 5.82 3.03
N ASP A 31 16.30 6.54 1.95
CA ASP A 31 16.68 7.97 2.05
C ASP A 31 15.48 8.89 2.34
N PHE A 32 14.24 8.38 2.25
CA PHE A 32 12.98 9.14 2.48
C PHE A 32 12.90 10.44 1.69
N ILE A 33 13.35 10.41 0.44
CA ILE A 33 13.30 11.55 -0.48
C ILE A 33 12.01 11.52 -1.31
N TYR A 34 11.42 12.70 -1.56
CA TYR A 34 10.19 12.84 -2.35
C TYR A 34 10.47 13.22 -3.82
N THR A 35 11.55 13.92 -4.05
CA THR A 35 12.00 14.34 -5.39
C THR A 35 13.51 14.12 -5.49
N CYS A 36 14.01 14.09 -6.71
CA CYS A 36 15.44 13.94 -6.95
C CYS A 36 16.23 15.14 -6.35
N PRO A 37 17.17 14.89 -5.41
CA PRO A 37 17.99 15.97 -4.83
C PRO A 37 18.80 16.75 -5.85
N SER A 38 19.11 16.14 -7.01
CA SER A 38 19.96 16.75 -8.04
C SER A 38 19.22 17.59 -9.06
N CYS A 39 18.01 17.19 -9.49
CA CYS A 39 17.28 17.87 -10.57
C CYS A 39 15.80 18.11 -10.25
N ARG A 40 15.34 17.77 -9.06
CA ARG A 40 13.97 17.90 -8.56
C ARG A 40 12.90 17.15 -9.36
N SER A 41 13.28 16.30 -10.31
CA SER A 41 12.35 15.46 -11.03
C SER A 41 11.78 14.36 -10.12
N LEU A 42 10.70 13.72 -10.58
CA LEU A 42 10.08 12.60 -9.89
C LEU A 42 11.01 11.39 -9.81
N LEU A 43 10.77 10.60 -8.79
CA LEU A 43 11.46 9.34 -8.54
C LEU A 43 10.51 8.17 -8.83
N ARG A 44 11.03 7.11 -9.40
CA ARG A 44 10.35 5.81 -9.46
C ARG A 44 11.09 4.82 -8.59
N ILE A 45 10.39 3.81 -8.10
CA ILE A 45 11.00 2.68 -7.40
C ILE A 45 11.37 1.62 -8.44
N GLU A 46 12.63 1.22 -8.44
CA GLU A 46 13.14 0.12 -9.30
C GLU A 46 13.59 -1.04 -8.42
N ASN A 47 13.16 -2.24 -8.81
CA ASN A 47 13.77 -3.47 -8.31
C ASN A 47 14.98 -3.79 -9.20
N THR A 48 16.19 -3.74 -8.63
CA THR A 48 17.42 -3.99 -9.39
C THR A 48 17.58 -5.45 -9.82
N ASP A 49 16.87 -6.36 -9.17
CA ASP A 49 16.91 -7.80 -9.42
C ASP A 49 15.68 -8.29 -10.20
N PHE A 50 14.95 -7.38 -10.83
CA PHE A 50 13.72 -7.71 -11.55
C PHE A 50 13.95 -8.73 -12.68
N GLU A 51 15.13 -8.72 -13.31
CA GLU A 51 15.47 -9.70 -14.34
C GLU A 51 15.54 -11.14 -13.79
N ALA A 52 15.92 -11.32 -12.53
CA ALA A 52 15.90 -12.63 -11.89
C ALA A 52 14.47 -13.19 -11.77
N LEU A 53 13.46 -12.33 -11.56
CA LEU A 53 12.06 -12.74 -11.50
C LEU A 53 11.56 -13.26 -12.86
N LYS A 54 12.08 -12.74 -13.96
CA LYS A 54 11.72 -13.16 -15.32
C LYS A 54 12.18 -14.57 -15.66
N SER A 55 13.19 -15.09 -14.94
CA SER A 55 13.65 -16.46 -15.13
C SER A 55 12.65 -17.51 -14.65
N THR A 56 11.70 -17.12 -13.79
CA THR A 56 10.64 -18.00 -13.31
C THR A 56 9.48 -18.02 -14.32
N PRO A 57 9.08 -19.20 -14.81
CA PRO A 57 7.99 -19.33 -15.77
C PRO A 57 6.67 -18.75 -15.25
N PRO A 58 5.83 -18.14 -16.13
CA PRO A 58 4.55 -17.55 -15.72
C PRO A 58 3.60 -18.55 -15.03
N GLU A 59 3.61 -19.81 -15.44
CA GLU A 59 2.80 -20.87 -14.85
C GLU A 59 3.22 -21.15 -13.39
N THR A 60 4.51 -21.03 -13.09
CA THR A 60 5.03 -21.16 -11.73
C THR A 60 4.55 -19.99 -10.87
N TRP A 61 4.62 -18.77 -11.38
CA TRP A 61 4.07 -17.60 -10.67
C TRP A 61 2.57 -17.73 -10.39
N ARG A 62 1.78 -18.17 -11.38
CA ARG A 62 0.34 -18.40 -11.18
C ARG A 62 0.10 -19.41 -10.05
N ARG A 63 0.79 -20.54 -10.08
CA ARG A 63 0.66 -21.57 -9.02
C ARG A 63 1.01 -21.03 -7.64
N ILE A 64 2.08 -20.23 -7.52
CA ILE A 64 2.48 -19.60 -6.26
C ILE A 64 1.38 -18.65 -5.77
N PHE A 65 0.93 -17.74 -6.62
CA PHE A 65 -0.08 -16.74 -6.24
C PHE A 65 -1.45 -17.36 -5.93
N ASP A 66 -1.84 -18.40 -6.67
CA ASP A 66 -3.08 -19.13 -6.39
C ASP A 66 -2.98 -19.97 -5.10
N GLY A 67 -1.81 -20.55 -4.83
CA GLY A 67 -1.55 -21.25 -3.58
C GLY A 67 -1.64 -20.33 -2.36
N ARG A 68 -1.08 -19.12 -2.46
CA ARG A 68 -1.15 -18.10 -1.40
C ARG A 68 -2.58 -17.67 -1.11
N ARG A 69 -3.43 -17.56 -2.12
CA ARG A 69 -4.84 -17.19 -1.95
C ARG A 69 -5.58 -18.12 -1.01
N ASN A 70 -5.20 -19.38 -0.96
CA ASN A 70 -5.83 -20.41 -0.14
C ASN A 70 -5.08 -20.64 1.19
N SER A 71 -4.03 -19.88 1.47
CA SER A 71 -3.27 -19.95 2.72
C SER A 71 -4.01 -19.25 3.86
N ASN A 72 -3.79 -19.73 5.09
CA ASN A 72 -4.25 -19.06 6.31
C ASN A 72 -3.25 -18.02 6.84
N VAL A 73 -2.15 -17.78 6.14
CA VAL A 73 -1.15 -16.79 6.52
C VAL A 73 -1.59 -15.44 6.00
N LEU A 74 -1.94 -14.53 6.92
CA LEU A 74 -2.51 -13.22 6.57
C LEU A 74 -1.52 -12.32 5.83
N GLU A 75 -0.24 -12.40 6.17
CA GLU A 75 0.83 -11.56 5.62
C GLU A 75 1.13 -11.82 4.13
N ILE A 76 0.56 -12.89 3.55
CA ILE A 76 0.65 -13.17 2.11
C ILE A 76 -0.71 -13.06 1.41
N GLN A 77 -1.69 -12.42 2.06
CA GLN A 77 -2.98 -12.11 1.45
C GLN A 77 -2.99 -10.73 0.79
N GLY A 78 -4.11 -10.37 0.22
CA GLY A 78 -4.29 -9.06 -0.42
C GLY A 78 -3.27 -8.81 -1.52
N ILE A 79 -2.66 -7.63 -1.51
CA ILE A 79 -1.61 -7.28 -2.48
C ILE A 79 -0.31 -8.05 -2.24
N PHE A 80 -0.03 -8.47 -1.01
CA PHE A 80 1.18 -9.23 -0.66
C PHE A 80 1.16 -10.68 -1.14
N ARG A 81 0.04 -11.13 -1.70
CA ARG A 81 0.02 -12.33 -2.53
C ARG A 81 1.07 -12.27 -3.65
N PHE A 82 1.39 -11.06 -4.11
CA PHE A 82 2.39 -10.75 -5.12
C PHE A 82 3.67 -10.15 -4.50
N HIS A 83 4.07 -10.61 -3.34
CA HIS A 83 5.14 -10.06 -2.52
C HIS A 83 6.42 -9.74 -3.32
N GLU A 84 6.88 -10.66 -4.18
CA GLU A 84 8.09 -10.51 -5.00
C GLU A 84 8.01 -9.36 -6.01
N LEU A 85 6.78 -8.98 -6.39
CA LEU A 85 6.51 -7.90 -7.35
C LEU A 85 6.21 -6.57 -6.66
N ILE A 86 5.65 -6.62 -5.42
CA ILE A 86 5.18 -5.43 -4.70
C ILE A 86 6.27 -4.86 -3.81
N LEU A 87 6.82 -5.69 -2.89
CA LEU A 87 7.76 -5.22 -1.88
C LEU A 87 8.68 -6.35 -1.40
N PRO A 88 9.54 -6.91 -2.29
CA PRO A 88 10.30 -8.14 -2.03
C PRO A 88 11.31 -8.03 -0.90
N ILE A 89 11.68 -6.82 -0.49
CA ILE A 89 12.73 -6.58 0.51
C ILE A 89 12.25 -6.69 1.95
N ILE A 90 10.92 -6.72 2.21
CA ILE A 90 10.42 -6.77 3.58
C ILE A 90 10.11 -8.20 4.03
N PRO A 91 10.46 -8.57 5.27
CA PRO A 91 10.02 -9.84 5.83
C PRO A 91 8.52 -9.79 6.19
N LEU A 92 7.86 -10.95 6.17
CA LEU A 92 6.42 -11.04 6.43
C LEU A 92 5.99 -10.41 7.75
N LYS A 93 6.80 -10.51 8.79
CA LYS A 93 6.52 -9.89 10.10
C LYS A 93 6.36 -8.37 10.09
N ASP A 94 6.81 -7.71 9.02
CA ASP A 94 6.69 -6.26 8.86
C ASP A 94 5.49 -5.87 7.98
N VAL A 95 4.80 -6.86 7.38
CA VAL A 95 3.60 -6.64 6.57
C VAL A 95 2.43 -6.20 7.45
N ILE A 96 1.75 -5.15 7.02
CA ILE A 96 0.48 -4.70 7.59
C ILE A 96 -0.62 -5.03 6.57
N TYR A 97 -1.43 -6.02 6.90
CA TYR A 97 -2.58 -6.45 6.11
C TYR A 97 -3.87 -6.27 6.92
N LEU A 98 -4.83 -5.54 6.40
CA LEU A 98 -6.10 -5.22 7.06
C LEU A 98 -7.32 -5.83 6.36
N GLY A 99 -7.11 -6.65 5.33
CA GLY A 99 -8.19 -7.27 4.54
C GLY A 99 -8.43 -6.59 3.19
N GLU A 100 -7.48 -5.74 2.74
CA GLU A 100 -7.58 -5.11 1.42
C GLU A 100 -7.38 -6.09 0.27
N ALA A 101 -7.86 -5.72 -0.91
CA ALA A 101 -7.63 -6.29 -2.23
C ALA A 101 -8.49 -7.46 -2.67
N ASP A 102 -8.96 -8.37 -1.84
CA ASP A 102 -9.87 -9.45 -2.26
C ASP A 102 -11.34 -9.00 -2.35
N THR A 103 -11.56 -7.84 -2.97
CA THR A 103 -12.90 -7.28 -3.13
C THR A 103 -13.71 -8.04 -4.18
N PRO A 104 -15.04 -8.24 -3.97
CA PRO A 104 -15.87 -9.04 -4.83
C PRO A 104 -16.07 -8.41 -6.21
N ILE A 105 -16.25 -9.28 -7.21
CA ILE A 105 -16.68 -8.89 -8.55
C ILE A 105 -18.14 -9.29 -8.70
N VAL A 106 -19.02 -8.30 -8.93
CA VAL A 106 -20.46 -8.47 -9.04
C VAL A 106 -20.90 -8.19 -10.47
N ARG A 107 -21.69 -9.09 -11.05
CA ARG A 107 -22.27 -8.88 -12.37
C ARG A 107 -23.36 -7.80 -12.29
N ALA A 108 -23.34 -6.86 -13.22
CA ALA A 108 -24.42 -5.88 -13.36
C ALA A 108 -25.76 -6.58 -13.59
N ASN A 109 -26.83 -6.05 -13.00
CA ASN A 109 -28.18 -6.58 -13.22
C ASN A 109 -28.63 -6.36 -14.67
N ARG A 110 -29.77 -6.97 -15.04
CA ARG A 110 -30.29 -6.90 -16.41
C ARG A 110 -30.66 -5.48 -16.82
N GLU A 111 -31.26 -4.72 -15.92
CA GLU A 111 -31.71 -3.36 -16.19
C GLU A 111 -30.52 -2.45 -16.51
N LEU A 112 -29.52 -2.45 -15.66
CA LEU A 112 -28.31 -1.65 -15.85
C LEU A 112 -27.53 -2.08 -17.12
N SER A 113 -27.45 -3.39 -17.39
CA SER A 113 -26.81 -3.92 -18.59
C SER A 113 -27.56 -3.50 -19.86
N THR A 114 -28.90 -3.44 -19.81
CA THR A 114 -29.71 -2.98 -20.92
C THR A 114 -29.53 -1.49 -21.17
N TRP A 115 -29.52 -0.69 -20.09
CA TRP A 115 -29.31 0.76 -20.16
C TRP A 115 -27.94 1.12 -20.76
N VAL A 116 -26.88 0.40 -20.35
CA VAL A 116 -25.51 0.60 -20.87
C VAL A 116 -25.31 -0.02 -22.26
N GLY A 117 -26.15 -0.98 -22.66
CA GLY A 117 -26.01 -1.72 -23.92
C GLY A 117 -24.94 -2.82 -23.88
N ALA A 118 -24.45 -3.21 -22.70
CA ALA A 118 -23.39 -4.22 -22.55
C ALA A 118 -23.53 -4.98 -21.21
N THR A 119 -23.12 -6.25 -21.21
CA THR A 119 -22.92 -7.00 -19.97
C THR A 119 -21.57 -6.64 -19.38
N PHE A 120 -21.54 -6.21 -18.13
CA PHE A 120 -20.30 -5.86 -17.42
C PHE A 120 -20.31 -6.30 -15.96
N HIS A 121 -19.15 -6.24 -15.34
CA HIS A 121 -18.95 -6.56 -13.94
C HIS A 121 -18.37 -5.35 -13.20
N VAL A 122 -18.76 -5.21 -11.96
CA VAL A 122 -18.28 -4.16 -11.06
C VAL A 122 -17.36 -4.81 -10.01
N LYS A 123 -16.13 -4.33 -9.94
CA LYS A 123 -15.25 -4.66 -8.80
C LYS A 123 -15.63 -3.73 -7.64
N ASN A 124 -16.16 -4.32 -6.57
CA ASN A 124 -16.68 -3.55 -5.45
C ASN A 124 -15.59 -3.21 -4.45
N ASP A 125 -14.88 -2.12 -4.70
CA ASP A 125 -13.79 -1.64 -3.84
C ASP A 125 -14.26 -1.02 -2.52
N GLY A 126 -15.56 -0.81 -2.34
CA GLY A 126 -16.15 -0.45 -1.05
C GLY A 126 -16.02 -1.52 0.05
N PHE A 127 -15.59 -2.73 -0.30
CA PHE A 127 -15.28 -3.79 0.67
C PHE A 127 -13.85 -3.72 1.22
N ASN A 128 -13.02 -2.79 0.75
CA ASN A 128 -11.73 -2.56 1.40
C ASN A 128 -11.91 -1.95 2.80
N PRO A 129 -10.92 -2.07 3.70
CA PRO A 129 -11.02 -1.61 5.10
C PRO A 129 -11.44 -0.15 5.29
N SER A 130 -10.95 0.78 4.47
CA SER A 130 -11.39 2.17 4.47
C SER A 130 -12.49 2.47 3.44
N ALA A 131 -13.10 1.44 2.87
CA ALA A 131 -14.07 1.49 1.78
C ALA A 131 -13.51 2.07 0.46
N SER A 132 -12.20 2.03 0.26
CA SER A 132 -11.53 2.60 -0.91
C SER A 132 -10.39 1.74 -1.44
N PHE A 133 -10.14 1.80 -2.75
CA PHE A 133 -8.97 1.19 -3.38
C PHE A 133 -7.62 1.76 -2.89
N LYS A 134 -7.63 2.90 -2.20
CA LYS A 134 -6.44 3.53 -1.60
C LYS A 134 -5.76 2.61 -0.59
N ASP A 135 -6.49 1.69 0.01
CA ASP A 135 -5.97 0.73 0.96
C ASP A 135 -4.84 -0.12 0.38
N ARG A 136 -4.91 -0.48 -0.91
CA ARG A 136 -3.84 -1.25 -1.55
C ARG A 136 -2.51 -0.50 -1.56
N GLY A 137 -2.56 0.81 -1.83
CA GLY A 137 -1.36 1.66 -1.77
C GLY A 137 -0.86 1.83 -0.34
N MET A 138 -1.77 2.02 0.62
CA MET A 138 -1.41 2.19 2.02
C MET A 138 -0.84 0.91 2.62
N ALA A 139 -1.36 -0.27 2.27
CA ALA A 139 -0.81 -1.55 2.70
C ALA A 139 0.69 -1.65 2.36
N SER A 140 1.09 -1.35 1.12
CA SER A 140 2.51 -1.38 0.74
C SER A 140 3.33 -0.26 1.40
N ALA A 141 2.83 0.97 1.41
CA ALA A 141 3.57 2.11 1.95
C ALA A 141 3.79 1.98 3.47
N ILE A 142 2.78 1.57 4.22
CA ILE A 142 2.86 1.47 5.68
C ILE A 142 3.60 0.20 6.11
N SER A 143 3.53 -0.89 5.35
CA SER A 143 4.40 -2.06 5.59
C SER A 143 5.88 -1.71 5.36
N PHE A 144 6.19 -0.94 4.31
CA PHE A 144 7.55 -0.44 4.11
C PHE A 144 7.99 0.48 5.26
N LEU A 145 7.12 1.39 5.72
CA LEU A 145 7.42 2.26 6.85
C LEU A 145 7.67 1.47 8.14
N ASN A 146 6.83 0.44 8.41
CA ASN A 146 7.01 -0.46 9.55
C ASN A 146 8.39 -1.13 9.52
N HIS A 147 8.77 -1.65 8.36
CA HIS A 147 10.11 -2.21 8.14
C HIS A 147 11.21 -1.19 8.36
N ALA A 148 11.08 0.02 7.79
CA ALA A 148 12.06 1.09 7.91
C ALA A 148 12.26 1.55 9.36
N ILE A 149 11.19 1.71 10.13
CA ILE A 149 11.24 2.04 11.56
C ILE A 149 12.11 1.03 12.31
N ARG A 150 11.92 -0.26 12.02
CA ARG A 150 12.66 -1.33 12.68
C ARG A 150 14.13 -1.39 12.23
N VAL A 151 14.40 -1.31 10.93
CA VAL A 151 15.75 -1.48 10.38
C VAL A 151 16.64 -0.26 10.66
N LYS A 152 16.07 0.94 10.58
CA LYS A 152 16.78 2.19 10.84
C LYS A 152 16.72 2.62 12.30
N ASN A 153 16.04 1.84 13.16
CA ASN A 153 15.81 2.14 14.57
C ASN A 153 15.30 3.58 14.79
N LEU A 154 14.24 3.94 14.04
CA LEU A 154 13.65 5.28 14.14
C LEU A 154 12.89 5.42 15.45
N ASP A 155 13.20 6.46 16.22
CA ASP A 155 12.56 6.72 17.52
C ASP A 155 11.22 7.44 17.38
N SER A 156 11.07 8.26 16.33
CA SER A 156 9.84 9.03 16.10
C SER A 156 9.61 9.26 14.60
N VAL A 157 8.37 9.03 14.17
CA VAL A 157 7.92 9.23 12.79
C VAL A 157 6.62 10.02 12.79
N LEU A 158 6.56 11.03 11.95
CA LEU A 158 5.35 11.79 11.68
C LEU A 158 4.82 11.45 10.29
N GLY A 159 3.71 10.70 10.22
CA GLY A 159 3.00 10.43 8.99
C GLY A 159 2.00 11.55 8.68
N ILE A 160 2.24 12.31 7.60
CA ILE A 160 1.37 13.43 7.22
C ILE A 160 0.68 13.11 5.90
N CYS A 161 -0.65 13.27 5.86
CA CYS A 161 -1.44 13.16 4.65
C CYS A 161 -2.29 14.42 4.47
N ALA A 162 -2.15 15.07 3.30
CA ALA A 162 -3.01 16.18 2.88
C ALA A 162 -4.02 15.68 1.85
N SER A 163 -5.25 15.40 2.26
CA SER A 163 -6.32 14.91 1.38
C SER A 163 -7.67 15.09 2.03
N THR A 164 -8.66 15.56 1.28
CA THR A 164 -10.06 15.67 1.74
C THR A 164 -10.86 14.37 1.62
N GLY A 165 -10.28 13.31 1.09
CA GLY A 165 -11.03 12.09 0.75
C GLY A 165 -10.36 10.81 1.21
N ASP A 166 -10.54 9.76 0.43
CA ASP A 166 -10.18 8.38 0.73
C ASP A 166 -8.71 8.17 1.11
N THR A 167 -7.80 9.00 0.55
CA THR A 167 -6.37 8.84 0.86
C THR A 167 -6.07 9.15 2.32
N SER A 168 -6.69 10.20 2.89
CA SER A 168 -6.51 10.52 4.30
C SER A 168 -7.13 9.48 5.22
N ALA A 169 -8.31 8.97 4.85
CA ALA A 169 -8.98 7.89 5.57
C ALA A 169 -8.12 6.62 5.61
N ALA A 170 -7.63 6.17 4.47
CA ALA A 170 -6.77 5.01 4.37
C ALA A 170 -5.43 5.22 5.09
N ALA A 171 -4.77 6.39 4.92
CA ALA A 171 -3.51 6.69 5.60
C ALA A 171 -3.66 6.68 7.13
N ALA A 172 -4.70 7.32 7.65
CA ALA A 172 -4.96 7.36 9.09
C ALA A 172 -5.22 5.94 9.64
N LEU A 173 -6.03 5.14 8.94
CA LEU A 173 -6.32 3.77 9.31
C LEU A 173 -5.05 2.93 9.40
N TYR A 174 -4.26 2.88 8.33
CA TYR A 174 -3.06 2.04 8.28
C TYR A 174 -1.97 2.51 9.25
N LEU A 175 -1.74 3.83 9.39
CA LEU A 175 -0.81 4.39 10.38
C LEU A 175 -1.19 4.03 11.82
N SER A 176 -2.48 3.86 12.11
CA SER A 176 -2.95 3.51 13.46
C SER A 176 -2.53 2.11 13.92
N TYR A 177 -2.11 1.26 12.99
CA TYR A 177 -1.59 -0.09 13.28
C TYR A 177 -0.10 -0.12 13.61
N LEU A 178 0.61 1.00 13.42
CA LEU A 178 2.00 1.13 13.82
C LEU A 178 2.15 1.48 15.32
N PRO A 179 3.33 1.24 15.93
CA PRO A 179 3.56 1.53 17.35
C PRO A 179 3.26 3.00 17.68
N LYS A 180 2.31 3.23 18.58
CA LYS A 180 1.80 4.58 18.93
C LYS A 180 2.82 5.45 19.69
N ASP A 181 3.80 4.83 20.30
CA ASP A 181 4.93 5.50 20.95
C ASP A 181 5.94 6.05 19.94
N LYS A 182 5.96 5.48 18.74
CA LYS A 182 6.88 5.88 17.67
C LYS A 182 6.23 6.64 16.52
N VAL A 183 4.94 6.40 16.23
CA VAL A 183 4.28 6.96 15.04
C VAL A 183 3.12 7.86 15.42
N ARG A 184 3.10 9.05 14.83
CA ARG A 184 1.98 9.99 14.90
C ARG A 184 1.40 10.18 13.51
N ALA A 185 0.08 10.06 13.38
CA ALA A 185 -0.65 10.33 12.16
C ALA A 185 -1.26 11.74 12.19
N VAL A 186 -1.01 12.53 11.17
CA VAL A 186 -1.59 13.87 11.00
C VAL A 186 -2.27 13.94 9.63
N VAL A 187 -3.50 14.42 9.63
CA VAL A 187 -4.27 14.70 8.41
C VAL A 187 -4.48 16.21 8.31
N LEU A 188 -4.02 16.79 7.19
CA LEU A 188 -4.22 18.20 6.88
C LEU A 188 -5.44 18.36 5.98
N LEU A 189 -6.36 19.25 6.35
CA LEU A 189 -7.60 19.47 5.62
C LEU A 189 -7.81 20.98 5.38
N PRO A 190 -8.34 21.37 4.21
CA PRO A 190 -8.72 22.76 3.98
C PRO A 190 -9.96 23.11 4.80
N LYS A 191 -9.86 24.23 5.53
CA LYS A 191 -10.91 24.71 6.43
C LYS A 191 -12.24 24.93 5.69
N GLY A 192 -13.31 24.34 6.24
CA GLY A 192 -14.68 24.51 5.72
C GLY A 192 -14.96 23.83 4.37
N ARG A 193 -14.07 22.92 3.90
CA ARG A 193 -14.24 22.22 2.61
C ARG A 193 -14.34 20.70 2.76
N VAL A 194 -14.59 20.22 3.97
CA VAL A 194 -14.74 18.80 4.26
C VAL A 194 -16.09 18.53 4.90
N THR A 195 -16.66 17.37 4.59
CA THR A 195 -17.89 16.91 5.21
C THR A 195 -17.60 16.20 6.54
N PRO A 196 -18.58 16.12 7.46
CA PRO A 196 -18.44 15.32 8.69
C PRO A 196 -18.06 13.86 8.40
N GLN A 197 -18.54 13.27 7.31
CA GLN A 197 -18.23 11.91 6.90
C GLN A 197 -16.75 11.74 6.55
N GLN A 198 -16.15 12.72 5.86
CA GLN A 198 -14.73 12.72 5.52
C GLN A 198 -13.82 12.90 6.75
N LEU A 199 -14.33 13.56 7.79
CA LEU A 199 -13.62 13.72 9.08
C LEU A 199 -13.72 12.48 9.95
N SER A 200 -14.82 11.73 9.88
CA SER A 200 -15.13 10.66 10.81
C SER A 200 -14.10 9.52 10.78
N GLN A 201 -13.63 9.13 9.60
CA GLN A 201 -12.65 8.03 9.47
C GLN A 201 -11.27 8.38 10.01
N PRO A 202 -10.62 9.52 9.64
CA PRO A 202 -9.35 9.91 10.24
C PRO A 202 -9.41 10.09 11.76
N LEU A 203 -10.46 10.72 12.27
CA LEU A 203 -10.66 10.90 13.72
C LEU A 203 -10.90 9.57 14.43
N GLY A 204 -11.74 8.71 13.85
CA GLY A 204 -12.00 7.36 14.40
C GLY A 204 -10.75 6.47 14.42
N SER A 205 -9.80 6.69 13.51
CA SER A 205 -8.49 6.02 13.49
C SER A 205 -7.48 6.64 14.45
N GLY A 206 -7.83 7.72 15.17
CA GLY A 206 -6.96 8.38 16.14
C GLY A 206 -5.91 9.31 15.55
N ALA A 207 -6.05 9.69 14.27
CA ALA A 207 -5.18 10.69 13.67
C ALA A 207 -5.49 12.11 14.21
N GLN A 208 -4.45 12.95 14.31
CA GLN A 208 -4.63 14.37 14.54
C GLN A 208 -5.09 15.03 13.23
N VAL A 209 -6.25 15.68 13.27
CA VAL A 209 -6.79 16.40 12.13
C VAL A 209 -6.56 17.89 12.32
N ILE A 210 -5.90 18.53 11.36
CA ILE A 210 -5.59 19.95 11.39
C ILE A 210 -6.27 20.63 10.21
N GLU A 211 -7.18 21.55 10.49
CA GLU A 211 -7.75 22.41 9.46
C GLU A 211 -6.81 23.58 9.16
N MET A 212 -6.49 23.75 7.89
CA MET A 212 -5.61 24.80 7.42
C MET A 212 -6.35 25.76 6.49
N PRO A 213 -6.05 27.07 6.57
CA PRO A 213 -6.55 28.02 5.57
C PRO A 213 -5.87 27.74 4.21
N GLY A 214 -6.65 27.83 3.12
CA GLY A 214 -6.14 27.64 1.75
C GLY A 214 -6.67 26.39 1.06
N VAL A 215 -5.99 26.04 -0.01
CA VAL A 215 -6.19 24.84 -0.85
C VAL A 215 -4.90 24.05 -0.89
N PHE A 216 -4.91 22.86 -1.49
CA PHE A 216 -3.74 21.96 -1.53
C PHE A 216 -2.62 22.36 -2.51
N ASP A 217 -2.74 23.49 -3.21
CA ASP A 217 -1.75 24.01 -4.17
C ASP A 217 -0.73 24.92 -3.51
#